data_37c69ba377df35cf4794c3f05db11192
#
_entry.id   37c69ba377df35cf4794c3f05db11192
#
_cell.length_a   1.000
_cell.length_b   1.000
_cell.length_c   1.000
_cell.angle_alpha   90.00
_cell.angle_beta   90.00
_cell.angle_gamma   90.00
#
_symmetry.space_group_name_H-M   'P 1'
#
loop_
_entity.id
_entity.type
_entity.pdbx_description
1 polymer ?
#
loop_
_entity_poly.entity_id
_entity_poly.type
_entity_poly.pdbx_seq_one_letter_code
_entity_poly.pdbx_strand_id
1 'polypeptide(L)'
;MQYHEAEFLVSGASRAQWPDTQYPEVIFAGRSNAGKSTLINNLVNRKQLAYSGKTPGKTRLLNFFLIDNQMIFTDAPGYGYAKSDNESAKTFARIIDPYFKEREQLKAMVLVMDCRRIPNQDDIAMIEMQNMRILLSLLY
;
A
#
# COMPACT_ATOMS: atom_id res chain seq x y z
N MET A 1 -8.59 -18.43 0.73
CA MET A 1 -8.33 -18.29 -0.70
C MET A 1 -6.84 -18.37 -0.95
N GLN A 2 -6.43 -19.25 -1.85
CA GLN A 2 -5.01 -19.36 -2.20
C GLN A 2 -4.78 -18.72 -3.55
N TYR A 3 -3.87 -17.75 -3.59
CA TYR A 3 -3.48 -17.13 -4.85
C TYR A 3 -2.16 -17.74 -5.29
N HIS A 4 -2.18 -18.42 -6.41
CA HIS A 4 -1.01 -19.10 -6.93
C HIS A 4 -0.27 -18.31 -7.99
N GLU A 5 -0.97 -17.41 -8.64
CA GLU A 5 -0.38 -16.59 -9.68
C GLU A 5 -0.39 -15.15 -9.26
N ALA A 6 0.80 -14.62 -9.00
CA ALA A 6 0.98 -13.24 -8.65
C ALA A 6 2.11 -12.68 -9.49
N GLU A 7 1.86 -11.55 -10.11
CA GLU A 7 2.78 -10.98 -11.07
C GLU A 7 2.97 -9.50 -10.80
N PHE A 8 4.23 -9.08 -10.69
CA PHE A 8 4.53 -7.66 -10.58
C PHE A 8 4.24 -6.98 -11.92
N LEU A 9 3.45 -5.92 -11.91
CA LEU A 9 3.13 -5.18 -13.11
C LEU A 9 4.02 -3.97 -13.31
N VAL A 10 4.01 -3.07 -12.32
CA VAL A 10 4.71 -1.80 -12.48
C VAL A 10 4.86 -1.12 -11.13
N SER A 11 5.89 -0.28 -11.01
CA SER A 11 6.03 0.67 -9.91
C SER A 11 5.75 2.07 -10.47
N GLY A 12 4.99 2.86 -9.73
CA GLY A 12 4.68 4.19 -10.22
C GLY A 12 4.54 5.22 -9.13
N ALA A 13 4.94 6.45 -9.45
CA ALA A 13 4.83 7.58 -8.55
C ALA A 13 3.75 8.57 -8.97
N SER A 14 3.23 8.43 -10.18
CA SER A 14 2.28 9.38 -10.74
C SER A 14 1.22 8.66 -11.56
N ARG A 15 0.14 9.39 -11.82
CA ARG A 15 -0.99 8.88 -12.56
C ARG A 15 -0.60 8.24 -13.91
N ALA A 16 0.35 8.86 -14.59
CA ALA A 16 0.78 8.36 -15.90
C ALA A 16 1.44 6.98 -15.83
N GLN A 17 1.89 6.59 -14.64
CA GLN A 17 2.59 5.33 -14.45
C GLN A 17 1.70 4.23 -13.88
N TRP A 18 0.46 4.54 -13.53
CA TRP A 18 -0.46 3.52 -13.03
C TRP A 18 -0.80 2.54 -14.16
N PRO A 19 -1.03 1.26 -13.83
CA PRO A 19 -1.33 0.29 -14.89
C PRO A 19 -2.67 0.57 -15.54
N ASP A 20 -2.71 0.40 -16.85
CA ASP A 20 -3.94 0.61 -17.63
C ASP A 20 -4.76 -0.67 -17.61
N THR A 21 -5.47 -0.89 -16.51
CA THR A 21 -6.30 -2.07 -16.33
C THR A 21 -7.66 -1.68 -15.75
N GLN A 22 -8.59 -2.63 -15.81
CA GLN A 22 -9.92 -2.47 -15.22
C GLN A 22 -10.10 -3.37 -13.99
N TYR A 23 -9.06 -4.05 -13.56
CA TYR A 23 -9.15 -4.91 -12.38
C TYR A 23 -9.40 -4.09 -11.12
N PRO A 24 -10.21 -4.63 -10.19
CA PRO A 24 -10.35 -3.97 -8.90
C PRO A 24 -9.03 -3.98 -8.14
N GLU A 25 -8.77 -2.92 -7.41
CA GLU A 25 -7.52 -2.76 -6.68
C GLU A 25 -7.79 -2.65 -5.18
N VAL A 26 -6.92 -3.30 -4.42
CA VAL A 26 -6.90 -3.20 -2.96
C VAL A 26 -5.53 -2.64 -2.60
N ILE A 27 -5.50 -1.49 -1.94
CA ILE A 27 -4.24 -0.90 -1.52
C ILE A 27 -3.89 -1.36 -0.11
N PHE A 28 -2.63 -1.71 0.08
CA PHE A 28 -2.08 -2.09 1.38
C PHE A 28 -1.22 -0.93 1.86
N ALA A 29 -1.55 -0.42 3.02
CA ALA A 29 -0.86 0.71 3.60
C ALA A 29 -0.48 0.40 5.05
N GLY A 30 0.48 1.12 5.56
CA GLY A 30 0.91 0.94 6.94
C GLY A 30 2.19 1.69 7.21
N ARG A 31 2.50 1.88 8.47
CA ARG A 31 3.77 2.48 8.88
C ARG A 31 4.91 1.55 8.49
N SER A 32 6.08 2.16 8.31
CA SER A 32 7.30 1.38 8.07
C SER A 32 7.44 0.29 9.12
N ASN A 33 7.76 -0.91 8.68
CA ASN A 33 7.99 -2.06 9.56
C ASN A 33 6.75 -2.57 10.29
N ALA A 34 5.56 -2.25 9.81
CA ALA A 34 4.32 -2.75 10.41
C ALA A 34 3.97 -4.18 9.99
N GLY A 35 4.72 -4.74 9.03
CA GLY A 35 4.45 -6.09 8.56
C GLY A 35 3.67 -6.15 7.26
N LYS A 36 3.56 -5.05 6.55
CA LYS A 36 2.77 -4.96 5.33
C LYS A 36 3.24 -5.92 4.24
N SER A 37 4.55 -5.94 3.97
CA SER A 37 5.11 -6.83 2.95
C SER A 37 4.93 -8.29 3.33
N THR A 38 5.10 -8.60 4.60
CA THR A 38 4.88 -9.96 5.10
C THR A 38 3.44 -10.39 4.87
N LEU A 39 2.50 -9.51 5.17
CA LEU A 39 1.09 -9.82 4.95
C LEU A 39 0.80 -10.08 3.48
N ILE A 40 1.27 -9.20 2.59
CA ILE A 40 1.04 -9.36 1.16
C ILE A 40 1.61 -10.69 0.68
N ASN A 41 2.84 -11.00 1.06
CA ASN A 41 3.49 -12.23 0.62
C ASN A 41 2.76 -13.47 1.14
N ASN A 42 2.26 -13.42 2.37
CA ASN A 42 1.49 -14.53 2.92
C ASN A 42 0.15 -14.72 2.23
N LEU A 43 -0.52 -13.64 1.90
CA LEU A 43 -1.82 -13.72 1.23
C LEU A 43 -1.71 -14.38 -0.13
N VAL A 44 -0.63 -14.13 -0.86
CA VAL A 44 -0.45 -14.71 -2.19
C VAL A 44 0.41 -15.98 -2.14
N ASN A 45 0.79 -16.42 -0.96
CA ASN A 45 1.61 -17.60 -0.75
C ASN A 45 2.93 -17.52 -1.53
N ARG A 46 3.56 -16.36 -1.50
CA ARG A 46 4.85 -16.11 -2.12
C ARG A 46 5.81 -15.52 -1.10
N LYS A 47 7.08 -15.87 -1.20
CA LYS A 47 8.05 -15.43 -0.19
C LYS A 47 8.58 -14.02 -0.40
N GLN A 48 8.65 -13.58 -1.63
CA GLN A 48 9.32 -12.32 -1.93
C GLN A 48 8.63 -11.51 -3.03
N LEU A 49 7.33 -11.60 -3.11
CA LEU A 49 6.61 -10.78 -4.07
C LEU A 49 6.73 -9.30 -3.70
N ALA A 50 6.46 -8.99 -2.44
CA ALA A 50 6.61 -7.63 -1.94
C ALA A 50 7.84 -7.57 -1.04
N TYR A 51 8.59 -6.48 -1.15
CA TYR A 51 9.80 -6.30 -0.38
C TYR A 51 9.55 -5.47 0.86
N SER A 52 10.03 -5.96 2.01
CA SER A 52 10.19 -5.10 3.17
C SER A 52 11.36 -4.17 2.87
N GLY A 53 11.15 -2.89 2.93
CA GLY A 53 12.12 -1.90 2.53
C GLY A 53 13.46 -2.01 3.21
N LYS A 54 14.41 -2.61 2.53
CA LYS A 54 15.77 -2.70 3.01
C LYS A 54 16.59 -1.47 2.70
N THR A 55 16.06 -0.58 1.89
CA THR A 55 16.75 0.64 1.53
C THR A 55 15.82 1.80 1.84
N PRO A 56 15.74 2.19 3.11
CA PRO A 56 14.81 3.26 3.52
C PRO A 56 15.13 4.54 2.76
N GLY A 57 14.07 5.17 2.31
CA GLY A 57 14.17 6.48 1.69
C GLY A 57 14.51 6.48 0.22
N LYS A 58 14.81 5.33 -0.38
CA LYS A 58 15.26 5.35 -1.75
C LYS A 58 14.15 5.33 -2.78
N THR A 59 13.18 4.47 -2.63
CA THR A 59 12.14 4.36 -3.64
C THR A 59 10.80 4.24 -2.98
N ARG A 60 10.03 5.30 -3.05
CA ARG A 60 8.71 5.33 -2.44
C ARG A 60 7.69 5.40 -3.55
N LEU A 61 7.36 4.23 -4.07
CA LEU A 61 6.46 4.11 -5.20
C LEU A 61 5.30 3.20 -4.83
N LEU A 62 4.22 3.34 -5.57
CA LEU A 62 3.16 2.34 -5.54
C LEU A 62 3.62 1.16 -6.38
N ASN A 63 3.51 -0.03 -5.82
CA ASN A 63 3.85 -1.26 -6.54
C ASN A 63 2.57 -2.02 -6.81
N PHE A 64 2.34 -2.38 -8.06
CA PHE A 64 1.11 -3.02 -8.49
C PHE A 64 1.37 -4.47 -8.85
N PHE A 65 0.61 -5.37 -8.23
CA PHE A 65 0.73 -6.82 -8.46
C PHE A 65 -0.61 -7.37 -8.92
N LEU A 66 -0.59 -8.07 -10.04
CA LEU A 66 -1.78 -8.74 -10.57
C LEU A 66 -1.91 -10.10 -9.89
N ILE A 67 -3.07 -10.38 -9.32
CA ILE A 67 -3.33 -11.58 -8.56
C ILE A 67 -4.38 -12.42 -9.30
N ASP A 68 -3.97 -13.61 -9.73
CA ASP A 68 -4.83 -14.60 -10.40
C ASP A 68 -5.64 -14.04 -11.57
N ASN A 69 -5.11 -13.01 -12.23
CA ASN A 69 -5.82 -12.32 -13.31
C ASN A 69 -7.21 -11.83 -12.91
N GLN A 70 -7.39 -11.52 -11.64
CA GLN A 70 -8.70 -11.11 -11.10
C GLN A 70 -8.68 -9.78 -10.39
N MET A 71 -7.57 -9.43 -9.74
CA MET A 71 -7.50 -8.22 -8.96
C MET A 71 -6.07 -7.77 -8.84
N ILE A 72 -5.90 -6.56 -8.37
CA ILE A 72 -4.58 -5.98 -8.14
C ILE A 72 -4.40 -5.69 -6.66
N PHE A 73 -3.25 -6.10 -6.13
CA PHE A 73 -2.78 -5.62 -4.83
C PHE A 73 -1.84 -4.45 -5.09
N THR A 74 -2.14 -3.32 -4.51
CA THR A 74 -1.31 -2.13 -4.62
C THR A 74 -0.57 -1.95 -3.30
N ASP A 75 0.75 -2.05 -3.36
CA ASP A 75 1.59 -1.91 -2.18
C ASP A 75 2.03 -0.46 -2.07
N ALA A 76 1.52 0.24 -1.08
CA ALA A 76 1.87 1.64 -0.86
C ALA A 76 3.21 1.74 -0.14
N PRO A 77 3.96 2.84 -0.34
CA PRO A 77 5.15 3.07 0.46
C PRO A 77 4.77 3.18 1.93
N GLY A 78 5.66 2.73 2.80
CA GLY A 78 5.45 2.88 4.23
C GLY A 78 5.54 4.36 4.64
N TYR A 79 4.87 4.72 5.71
CA TYR A 79 4.95 6.08 6.24
C TYR A 79 5.56 6.07 7.64
N GLY A 80 5.85 7.27 8.17
CA GLY A 80 6.36 7.39 9.53
C GLY A 80 7.83 7.03 9.71
N TYR A 81 8.64 7.19 8.67
CA TYR A 81 10.06 6.82 8.74
C TYR A 81 10.85 7.67 9.70
N ALA A 82 10.74 8.96 9.57
CA ALA A 82 11.53 9.87 10.38
C ALA A 82 10.62 10.94 10.94
N LYS A 83 10.69 11.12 12.23
CA LYS A 83 9.78 12.04 12.93
C LYS A 83 9.93 13.49 12.44
N SER A 84 11.09 13.85 11.95
CA SER A 84 11.37 15.22 11.52
C SER A 84 11.51 15.35 10.01
N ASP A 85 11.24 14.31 9.26
CA ASP A 85 11.48 14.33 7.82
C ASP A 85 10.23 14.77 7.07
N ASN A 86 10.10 16.08 6.91
CA ASN A 86 8.98 16.66 6.18
C ASN A 86 8.99 16.30 4.71
N GLU A 87 10.18 16.06 4.14
CA GLU A 87 10.29 15.66 2.75
C GLU A 87 9.68 14.30 2.49
N SER A 88 9.88 13.37 3.42
CA SER A 88 9.27 12.05 3.31
C SER A 88 7.76 12.12 3.34
N ALA A 89 7.22 12.93 4.24
CA ALA A 89 5.77 13.10 4.34
C ALA A 89 5.19 13.74 3.09
N LYS A 90 5.87 14.72 2.52
CA LYS A 90 5.43 15.37 1.29
C LYS A 90 5.49 14.42 0.11
N THR A 91 6.55 13.63 0.02
CA THR A 91 6.69 12.65 -1.04
C THR A 91 5.58 11.60 -0.95
N PHE A 92 5.31 11.11 0.25
CA PHE A 92 4.25 10.15 0.48
C PHE A 92 2.89 10.72 0.02
N ALA A 93 2.57 11.93 0.46
CA ALA A 93 1.31 12.57 0.11
C ALA A 93 1.19 12.78 -1.40
N ARG A 94 2.27 13.17 -2.05
CA ARG A 94 2.29 13.42 -3.48
C ARG A 94 1.96 12.16 -4.28
N ILE A 95 2.34 10.99 -3.76
CA ILE A 95 2.07 9.71 -4.41
C ILE A 95 0.66 9.21 -4.07
N ILE A 96 0.28 9.33 -2.81
CA ILE A 96 -0.93 8.71 -2.29
C ILE A 96 -2.19 9.53 -2.58
N ASP A 97 -2.13 10.85 -2.43
CA ASP A 97 -3.33 11.68 -2.56
C ASP A 97 -4.02 11.55 -3.92
N PRO A 98 -3.28 11.64 -5.05
CA PRO A 98 -3.94 11.46 -6.35
C PRO A 98 -4.53 10.07 -6.51
N TYR A 99 -3.85 9.06 -6.02
CA TYR A 99 -4.32 7.69 -6.13
C TYR A 99 -5.67 7.51 -5.42
N PHE A 100 -5.79 7.99 -4.20
CA PHE A 100 -7.05 7.90 -3.47
C PHE A 100 -8.16 8.76 -4.09
N LYS A 101 -7.81 9.89 -4.65
CA LYS A 101 -8.81 10.79 -5.21
C LYS A 101 -9.28 10.37 -6.59
N GLU A 102 -8.39 9.82 -7.42
CA GLU A 102 -8.66 9.67 -8.85
C GLU A 102 -8.71 8.23 -9.35
N ARG A 103 -8.15 7.27 -8.60
CA ARG A 103 -8.10 5.88 -9.08
C ARG A 103 -9.44 5.20 -8.93
N GLU A 104 -10.18 5.09 -10.01
CA GLU A 104 -11.51 4.48 -10.01
C GLU A 104 -11.48 3.00 -9.68
N GLN A 105 -10.42 2.30 -10.05
CA GLN A 105 -10.26 0.88 -9.78
C GLN A 105 -10.04 0.58 -8.31
N LEU A 106 -9.66 1.57 -7.51
CA LEU A 106 -9.44 1.36 -6.08
C LEU A 106 -10.77 1.07 -5.38
N LYS A 107 -10.88 -0.09 -4.72
CA LYS A 107 -12.12 -0.53 -4.08
C LYS A 107 -12.00 -0.64 -2.57
N ALA A 108 -10.81 -0.92 -2.06
CA ALA A 108 -10.64 -1.13 -0.62
C ALA A 108 -9.22 -0.81 -0.21
N MET A 109 -9.05 -0.55 1.08
CA MET A 109 -7.74 -0.41 1.68
C MET A 109 -7.61 -1.39 2.83
N VAL A 110 -6.45 -2.03 2.90
CA VAL A 110 -6.03 -2.79 4.07
C VAL A 110 -4.98 -1.96 4.78
N LEU A 111 -5.29 -1.51 5.99
CA LEU A 111 -4.36 -0.73 6.78
C LEU A 111 -3.73 -1.65 7.82
N VAL A 112 -2.43 -1.87 7.69
CA VAL A 112 -1.68 -2.77 8.57
C VAL A 112 -1.11 -1.96 9.72
N MET A 113 -1.50 -2.32 10.93
CA MET A 113 -1.05 -1.63 12.14
C MET A 113 -0.43 -2.63 13.11
N ASP A 114 0.58 -2.18 13.84
CA ASP A 114 1.22 -2.97 14.88
C ASP A 114 0.34 -2.92 16.13
N CYS A 115 -0.19 -4.05 16.55
CA CYS A 115 -1.11 -4.12 17.68
C CYS A 115 -0.46 -3.74 19.01
N ARG A 116 0.86 -3.67 19.05
CA ARG A 116 1.59 -3.26 20.26
C ARG A 116 1.64 -1.74 20.40
N ARG A 117 1.16 -0.99 19.42
CA ARG A 117 1.23 0.46 19.42
C ARG A 117 -0.14 1.07 19.29
N ILE A 118 -0.30 2.24 19.89
CA ILE A 118 -1.51 3.03 19.74
C ILE A 118 -1.44 3.69 18.35
N PRO A 119 -2.54 3.66 17.59
CA PRO A 119 -2.56 4.37 16.30
C PRO A 119 -2.19 5.83 16.48
N ASN A 120 -1.29 6.32 15.63
CA ASN A 120 -0.88 7.71 15.69
C ASN A 120 -1.65 8.54 14.66
N GLN A 121 -1.27 9.82 14.54
CA GLN A 121 -1.97 10.72 13.63
C GLN A 121 -1.85 10.30 12.18
N ASP A 122 -0.73 9.69 11.79
CA ASP A 122 -0.58 9.20 10.42
C ASP A 122 -1.56 8.07 10.12
N ASP A 123 -1.73 7.15 11.07
CA ASP A 123 -2.68 6.07 10.92
C ASP A 123 -4.10 6.61 10.81
N ILE A 124 -4.44 7.59 11.63
CA ILE A 124 -5.76 8.21 11.63
C ILE A 124 -5.99 8.94 10.30
N ALA A 125 -4.97 9.63 9.81
CA ALA A 125 -5.09 10.32 8.53
C ALA A 125 -5.35 9.35 7.39
N MET A 126 -4.71 8.18 7.40
CA MET A 126 -4.96 7.16 6.39
C MET A 126 -6.41 6.66 6.45
N ILE A 127 -6.93 6.47 7.65
CA ILE A 127 -8.33 6.04 7.82
C ILE A 127 -9.27 7.12 7.27
N GLU A 128 -9.01 8.36 7.57
CA GLU A 128 -9.87 9.47 7.13
C GLU A 128 -9.85 9.65 5.62
N MET A 129 -8.75 9.35 4.96
CA MET A 129 -8.67 9.40 3.50
C MET A 129 -9.64 8.44 2.84
N GLN A 130 -10.07 7.43 3.56
CA GLN A 130 -10.89 6.36 3.04
C GLN A 130 -12.37 6.54 3.29
N ASN A 131 -12.82 7.75 3.56
CA ASN A 131 -14.21 7.95 3.94
C ASN A 131 -15.25 7.41 2.95
N MET A 132 -14.85 7.16 1.71
CA MET A 132 -15.73 6.65 0.67
C MET A 132 -15.43 5.21 0.27
N ARG A 133 -14.54 4.53 0.97
CA ARG A 133 -14.10 3.19 0.60
C ARG A 133 -14.30 2.22 1.76
N ILE A 134 -14.31 0.94 1.42
CA ILE A 134 -14.31 -0.10 2.44
C ILE A 134 -12.92 -0.13 3.07
N LEU A 135 -12.90 -0.03 4.39
CA LEU A 135 -11.67 -0.06 5.16
C LEU A 135 -11.58 -1.38 5.91
N LEU A 136 -10.47 -2.07 5.72
CA LEU A 136 -10.17 -3.28 6.48
C LEU A 136 -8.89 -3.04 7.24
N SER A 137 -8.97 -3.09 8.57
CA SER A 137 -7.80 -2.91 9.42
C SER A 137 -7.37 -4.24 10.00
N LEU A 138 -6.08 -4.52 9.88
CA LEU A 138 -5.49 -5.71 10.47
C LEU A 138 -4.52 -5.31 11.55
N LEU A 139 -4.72 -5.85 12.72
CA LEU A 139 -3.85 -5.65 13.88
C LEU A 139 -2.93 -6.86 13.99
N TYR A 140 -1.68 -6.59 14.05
CA TYR A 140 -0.69 -7.67 14.02
C TYR A 140 -0.08 -7.86 15.37
#